data_aac59aecae3ba253bdb919f42530bd2a
#
_entry.id   aac59aecae3ba253bdb919f42530bd2a
#
_cell.length_a   1.000
_cell.length_b   1.000
_cell.length_c   1.000
_cell.angle_alpha   90.00
_cell.angle_beta   90.00
_cell.angle_gamma   90.00
#
_symmetry.space_group_name_H-M   'P 1'
#
loop_
_entity.id
_entity.type
_entity.pdbx_description
1 polymer ?
#
loop_
_entity_poly.entity_id
_entity_poly.type
_entity_poly.pdbx_seq_one_letter_code
_entity_poly.pdbx_strand_id
1 'polypeptide(L)'
;MSDDHTHVQEFFGARAAGWDRKFPDDGPAYQAGVADLGLNEGDRVLDAGCGTGRALPFLRSAVGPGGTVIGADLTPAMLRAAVDAGRDRDAALLLADVVALPLRAESLDAVFAAGLIAHLPDPAENLRELARVVRPGGVLALFHPIGRAALAARQGRELTPADLRAEANLAPLLAGSGWRMTSYVDQDDHFLALAVRKS
;
A
#
# COMPACT_ATOMS: atom_id res chain seq x y z
N MET A 1 2.72 14.39 17.37
CA MET A 1 2.35 13.01 17.03
C MET A 1 1.00 12.77 17.68
N SER A 2 -0.01 12.39 16.93
CA SER A 2 -1.34 12.07 17.47
C SER A 2 -1.29 10.73 18.21
N ASP A 3 -2.22 10.50 19.16
CA ASP A 3 -2.33 9.22 19.89
C ASP A 3 -2.50 8.02 18.95
N ASP A 4 -3.16 8.23 17.80
CA ASP A 4 -3.34 7.21 16.76
C ASP A 4 -2.01 6.73 16.14
N HIS A 5 -1.07 7.64 15.87
CA HIS A 5 0.25 7.28 15.33
C HIS A 5 1.06 6.42 16.32
N THR A 6 1.01 6.75 17.60
CA THR A 6 1.70 5.99 18.65
C THR A 6 1.15 4.57 18.73
N HIS A 7 -0.16 4.41 18.70
CA HIS A 7 -0.82 3.10 18.73
C HIS A 7 -0.46 2.24 17.50
N VAL A 8 -0.46 2.83 16.30
CA VAL A 8 -0.05 2.14 15.06
C VAL A 8 1.41 1.67 15.15
N GLN A 9 2.32 2.57 15.57
CA GLN A 9 3.74 2.23 15.72
C GLN A 9 3.98 1.13 16.76
N GLU A 10 3.29 1.15 17.90
CA GLU A 10 3.39 0.11 18.93
C GLU A 10 2.87 -1.23 18.41
N PHE A 11 1.68 -1.22 17.78
CA PHE A 11 1.07 -2.43 17.24
C PHE A 11 1.95 -3.14 16.21
N PHE A 12 2.44 -2.40 15.22
CA PHE A 12 3.27 -2.96 14.16
C PHE A 12 4.71 -3.19 14.64
N GLY A 13 5.25 -2.31 15.48
CA GLY A 13 6.60 -2.44 16.03
C GLY A 13 6.79 -3.73 16.82
N ALA A 14 5.84 -4.12 17.66
CA ALA A 14 5.89 -5.36 18.43
C ALA A 14 5.84 -6.63 17.54
N ARG A 15 5.40 -6.51 16.29
CA ARG A 15 5.19 -7.63 15.36
C ARG A 15 6.23 -7.73 14.26
N ALA A 16 7.03 -6.68 14.03
CA ALA A 16 7.91 -6.53 12.89
C ALA A 16 8.88 -7.72 12.71
N ALA A 17 9.57 -8.14 13.78
CA ALA A 17 10.57 -9.22 13.73
C ALA A 17 10.01 -10.60 13.34
N GLY A 18 8.69 -10.80 13.49
CA GLY A 18 8.01 -12.06 13.17
C GLY A 18 7.05 -11.97 11.98
N TRP A 19 6.94 -10.78 11.36
CA TRP A 19 5.92 -10.50 10.37
C TRP A 19 5.95 -11.46 9.17
N ASP A 20 7.09 -11.58 8.53
CA ASP A 20 7.25 -12.42 7.33
C ASP A 20 7.06 -13.92 7.62
N ARG A 21 7.48 -14.38 8.80
CA ARG A 21 7.26 -15.78 9.21
C ARG A 21 5.79 -16.11 9.43
N LYS A 22 4.98 -15.11 9.78
CA LYS A 22 3.54 -15.27 9.97
C LYS A 22 2.77 -15.43 8.66
N PHE A 23 3.34 -14.95 7.57
CA PHE A 23 2.70 -14.88 6.24
C PHE A 23 3.66 -15.36 5.14
N PRO A 24 4.18 -16.61 5.20
CA PRO A 24 5.24 -17.06 4.31
C PRO A 24 4.79 -17.17 2.84
N ASP A 25 3.50 -17.42 2.62
CA ASP A 25 2.95 -17.82 1.31
C ASP A 25 2.34 -16.67 0.50
N ASP A 26 2.40 -15.42 0.98
CA ASP A 26 1.78 -14.28 0.30
C ASP A 26 2.56 -13.77 -0.93
N GLY A 27 3.78 -14.27 -1.17
CA GLY A 27 4.65 -13.80 -2.26
C GLY A 27 3.97 -13.79 -3.64
N PRO A 28 3.33 -14.89 -4.07
CA PRO A 28 2.63 -14.93 -5.36
C PRO A 28 1.50 -13.90 -5.48
N ALA A 29 0.75 -13.64 -4.39
CA ALA A 29 -0.31 -12.63 -4.38
C ALA A 29 0.27 -11.21 -4.54
N TYR A 30 1.37 -10.89 -3.86
CA TYR A 30 2.08 -9.60 -4.05
C TYR A 30 2.60 -9.46 -5.48
N GLN A 31 3.17 -10.50 -6.06
CA GLN A 31 3.65 -10.49 -7.45
C GLN A 31 2.52 -10.20 -8.44
N ALA A 32 1.37 -10.86 -8.27
CA ALA A 32 0.18 -10.63 -9.10
C ALA A 32 -0.35 -9.20 -8.94
N GLY A 33 -0.53 -8.71 -7.69
CA GLY A 33 -1.02 -7.36 -7.43
C GLY A 33 -0.09 -6.26 -7.96
N VAL A 34 1.23 -6.48 -7.95
CA VAL A 34 2.19 -5.56 -8.59
C VAL A 34 2.10 -5.62 -10.12
N ALA A 35 1.90 -6.80 -10.71
CA ALA A 35 1.72 -6.93 -12.16
C ALA A 35 0.47 -6.17 -12.65
N ASP A 36 -0.62 -6.23 -11.90
CA ASP A 36 -1.88 -5.54 -12.22
C ASP A 36 -1.76 -4.00 -12.14
N LEU A 37 -0.74 -3.47 -11.44
CA LEU A 37 -0.46 -2.03 -11.39
C LEU A 37 -0.02 -1.48 -12.76
N GLY A 38 0.45 -2.34 -13.67
CA GLY A 38 0.79 -1.99 -15.04
C GLY A 38 1.98 -1.04 -15.17
N LEU A 39 2.99 -1.20 -14.31
CA LEU A 39 4.22 -0.39 -14.32
C LEU A 39 5.03 -0.61 -15.60
N ASN A 40 5.70 0.44 -16.05
CA ASN A 40 6.65 0.39 -17.15
C ASN A 40 8.09 0.51 -16.64
N GLU A 41 9.03 0.06 -17.47
CA GLU A 41 10.45 0.30 -17.20
C GLU A 41 10.74 1.82 -17.10
N GLY A 42 11.45 2.21 -16.05
CA GLY A 42 11.75 3.62 -15.77
C GLY A 42 10.76 4.34 -14.86
N ASP A 43 9.60 3.74 -14.56
CA ASP A 43 8.59 4.36 -13.68
C ASP A 43 9.12 4.58 -12.25
N ARG A 44 8.54 5.57 -11.58
CA ARG A 44 8.79 5.91 -10.18
C ARG A 44 7.59 5.50 -9.35
N VAL A 45 7.78 4.54 -8.45
CA VAL A 45 6.70 3.95 -7.66
C VAL A 45 6.99 4.06 -6.17
N LEU A 46 5.93 4.34 -5.41
CA LEU A 46 5.92 4.32 -3.95
C LEU A 46 5.18 3.07 -3.46
N ASP A 47 5.80 2.31 -2.55
CA ASP A 47 5.11 1.37 -1.68
C ASP A 47 4.73 2.11 -0.40
N ALA A 48 3.46 2.50 -0.27
CA ALA A 48 2.94 3.28 0.84
C ALA A 48 2.51 2.35 1.98
N GLY A 49 3.10 2.52 3.17
CA GLY A 49 2.96 1.58 4.27
C GLY A 49 3.67 0.26 3.96
N CYS A 50 4.91 0.33 3.48
CA CYS A 50 5.64 -0.82 2.94
C CYS A 50 5.92 -1.92 3.99
N GLY A 51 5.80 -1.63 5.27
CA GLY A 51 6.07 -2.57 6.35
C GLY A 51 7.48 -3.17 6.26
N THR A 52 7.56 -4.49 6.23
CA THR A 52 8.82 -5.21 6.03
C THR A 52 9.29 -5.22 4.57
N GLY A 53 8.61 -4.53 3.65
CA GLY A 53 9.02 -4.34 2.25
C GLY A 53 8.72 -5.52 1.32
N ARG A 54 7.66 -6.28 1.56
CA ARG A 54 7.33 -7.51 0.80
C ARG A 54 7.04 -7.26 -0.69
N ALA A 55 6.51 -6.09 -1.05
CA ALA A 55 6.26 -5.71 -2.43
C ALA A 55 7.53 -5.22 -3.16
N LEU A 56 8.53 -4.71 -2.43
CA LEU A 56 9.68 -3.98 -3.00
C LEU A 56 10.45 -4.76 -4.08
N PRO A 57 10.77 -6.06 -3.91
CA PRO A 57 11.46 -6.83 -4.96
C PRO A 57 10.66 -6.93 -6.26
N PHE A 58 9.34 -7.08 -6.15
CA PHE A 58 8.45 -7.17 -7.32
C PHE A 58 8.31 -5.82 -8.02
N LEU A 59 8.17 -4.73 -7.25
CA LEU A 59 8.17 -3.36 -7.78
C LEU A 59 9.49 -3.04 -8.49
N ARG A 60 10.64 -3.40 -7.87
CA ARG A 60 11.95 -3.23 -8.49
C ARG A 60 12.07 -3.98 -9.80
N SER A 61 11.59 -5.23 -9.84
CA SER A 61 11.58 -6.03 -11.06
C SER A 61 10.70 -5.40 -12.16
N ALA A 62 9.54 -4.83 -11.79
CA ALA A 62 8.61 -4.23 -12.74
C ALA A 62 9.14 -2.93 -13.36
N VAL A 63 9.75 -2.04 -12.57
CA VAL A 63 10.26 -0.76 -13.10
C VAL A 63 11.68 -0.86 -13.66
N GLY A 64 12.36 -1.99 -13.52
CA GLY A 64 13.70 -2.22 -14.05
C GLY A 64 14.77 -1.33 -13.43
N PRO A 65 16.03 -1.40 -13.89
CA PRO A 65 17.15 -0.68 -13.31
C PRO A 65 17.06 0.85 -13.48
N GLY A 66 16.34 1.32 -14.50
CA GLY A 66 16.14 2.75 -14.76
C GLY A 66 15.04 3.40 -13.92
N GLY A 67 14.18 2.61 -13.28
CA GLY A 67 13.09 3.11 -12.46
C GLY A 67 13.51 3.45 -11.03
N THR A 68 12.57 3.99 -10.27
CA THR A 68 12.76 4.32 -8.84
C THR A 68 11.70 3.64 -8.00
N VAL A 69 12.12 2.95 -6.94
CA VAL A 69 11.23 2.38 -5.93
C VAL A 69 11.51 3.05 -4.59
N ILE A 70 10.45 3.54 -3.95
CA ILE A 70 10.49 4.10 -2.59
C ILE A 70 9.57 3.27 -1.72
N GLY A 71 10.05 2.78 -0.59
CA GLY A 71 9.23 2.16 0.45
C GLY A 71 9.08 3.12 1.63
N ALA A 72 7.86 3.58 1.91
CA ALA A 72 7.61 4.46 3.06
C ALA A 72 6.80 3.74 4.14
N ASP A 73 7.21 3.86 5.39
CA ASP A 73 6.47 3.34 6.54
C ASP A 73 6.65 4.26 7.75
N LEU A 74 5.63 4.36 8.58
CA LEU A 74 5.64 5.15 9.81
C LEU A 74 6.43 4.45 10.94
N THR A 75 6.61 3.12 10.86
CA THR A 75 7.12 2.27 11.93
C THR A 75 8.60 1.95 11.74
N PRO A 76 9.52 2.51 12.57
CA PRO A 76 10.96 2.26 12.42
C PRO A 76 11.33 0.78 12.49
N ALA A 77 10.61 -0.02 13.31
CA ALA A 77 10.89 -1.46 13.45
C ALA A 77 10.55 -2.24 12.17
N MET A 78 9.52 -1.82 11.41
CA MET A 78 9.19 -2.40 10.12
C MET A 78 10.29 -2.15 9.09
N LEU A 79 10.77 -0.91 9.00
CA LEU A 79 11.87 -0.57 8.09
C LEU A 79 13.18 -1.29 8.46
N ARG A 80 13.49 -1.45 9.75
CA ARG A 80 14.63 -2.28 10.18
C ARG A 80 14.48 -3.73 9.72
N ALA A 81 13.28 -4.32 9.87
CA ALA A 81 13.03 -5.67 9.39
C ALA A 81 13.13 -5.78 7.86
N ALA A 82 12.77 -4.73 7.10
CA ALA A 82 12.99 -4.66 5.65
C ALA A 82 14.49 -4.68 5.31
N VAL A 83 15.31 -3.92 6.03
CA VAL A 83 16.79 -3.92 5.89
C VAL A 83 17.38 -5.29 6.24
N ASP A 84 16.95 -5.88 7.35
CA ASP A 84 17.41 -7.21 7.80
C ASP A 84 17.07 -8.31 6.77
N ALA A 85 15.98 -8.13 6.01
CA ALA A 85 15.59 -8.98 4.89
C ALA A 85 16.30 -8.63 3.57
N GLY A 86 17.19 -7.63 3.54
CA GLY A 86 17.95 -7.18 2.36
C GLY A 86 17.14 -6.41 1.32
N ARG A 87 15.94 -5.93 1.65
CA ARG A 87 15.01 -5.25 0.74
C ARG A 87 15.34 -3.78 0.48
N ASP A 88 16.27 -3.21 1.25
CA ASP A 88 16.90 -1.91 1.01
C ASP A 88 17.75 -1.87 -0.28
N ARG A 89 18.08 -3.04 -0.84
CA ARG A 89 18.73 -3.15 -2.16
C ARG A 89 17.79 -2.89 -3.32
N ASP A 90 16.49 -3.09 -3.09
CA ASP A 90 15.44 -2.96 -4.10
C ASP A 90 14.78 -1.57 -4.11
N ALA A 91 14.89 -0.82 -3.00
CA ALA A 91 14.20 0.45 -2.80
C ALA A 91 14.93 1.40 -1.86
N ALA A 92 14.70 2.70 -2.01
CA ALA A 92 15.00 3.67 -0.98
C ALA A 92 13.95 3.58 0.14
N LEU A 93 14.37 3.28 1.37
CA LEU A 93 13.48 3.20 2.52
C LEU A 93 13.34 4.57 3.20
N LEU A 94 12.11 4.98 3.46
CA LEU A 94 11.75 6.27 4.01
C LEU A 94 10.91 6.11 5.27
N LEU A 95 11.39 6.62 6.40
CA LEU A 95 10.58 6.76 7.61
C LEU A 95 9.69 7.99 7.45
N ALA A 96 8.44 7.78 7.09
CA ALA A 96 7.49 8.84 6.82
C ALA A 96 6.05 8.42 7.11
N ASP A 97 5.24 9.43 7.43
CA ASP A 97 3.80 9.29 7.48
C ASP A 97 3.20 9.53 6.10
N VAL A 98 2.30 8.65 5.68
CA VAL A 98 1.60 8.79 4.39
C VAL A 98 0.61 9.94 4.35
N VAL A 99 0.32 10.58 5.48
CA VAL A 99 -0.48 11.83 5.57
C VAL A 99 0.30 13.04 5.05
N ALA A 100 1.64 13.02 5.17
CA ALA A 100 2.51 14.15 4.81
C ALA A 100 3.84 13.62 4.26
N LEU A 101 3.81 13.14 3.03
CA LEU A 101 4.98 12.58 2.37
C LEU A 101 5.98 13.68 1.98
N PRO A 102 7.27 13.56 2.32
CA PRO A 102 8.31 14.52 1.92
C PRO A 102 8.70 14.34 0.43
N LEU A 103 7.70 14.19 -0.41
CA LEU A 103 7.84 14.02 -1.85
C LEU A 103 7.21 15.20 -2.59
N ARG A 104 7.78 15.56 -3.74
CA ARG A 104 7.23 16.62 -4.58
C ARG A 104 5.89 16.18 -5.16
N ALA A 105 5.00 17.16 -5.38
CA ALA A 105 3.79 16.93 -6.15
C ALA A 105 4.14 16.35 -7.54
N GLU A 106 3.31 15.41 -8.00
CA GLU A 106 3.38 14.84 -9.35
C GLU A 106 4.74 14.19 -9.69
N SER A 107 5.47 13.74 -8.67
CA SER A 107 6.80 13.15 -8.84
C SER A 107 6.80 11.63 -9.03
N LEU A 108 5.64 10.98 -8.87
CA LEU A 108 5.49 9.53 -8.98
C LEU A 108 4.58 9.14 -10.14
N ASP A 109 4.81 7.98 -10.72
CA ASP A 109 3.98 7.37 -11.75
C ASP A 109 2.91 6.46 -11.14
N ALA A 110 3.22 5.82 -9.99
CA ALA A 110 2.28 4.94 -9.31
C ALA A 110 2.51 4.86 -7.79
N VAL A 111 1.48 4.38 -7.09
CA VAL A 111 1.52 3.98 -5.68
C VAL A 111 0.95 2.57 -5.53
N PHE A 112 1.66 1.72 -4.81
CA PHE A 112 1.17 0.45 -4.29
C PHE A 112 0.96 0.59 -2.78
N ALA A 113 -0.21 0.17 -2.27
CA ALA A 113 -0.56 0.31 -0.85
C ALA A 113 -1.18 -1.00 -0.34
N ALA A 114 -0.33 -1.86 0.26
CA ALA A 114 -0.75 -3.17 0.75
C ALA A 114 -1.19 -3.10 2.21
N GLY A 115 -2.47 -3.44 2.48
CA GLY A 115 -3.02 -3.47 3.84
C GLY A 115 -3.15 -2.12 4.53
N LEU A 116 -2.83 -1.02 3.86
CA LEU A 116 -2.69 0.30 4.45
C LEU A 116 -4.03 0.95 4.81
N ILE A 117 -5.01 0.95 3.90
CA ILE A 117 -6.21 1.80 4.00
C ILE A 117 -7.04 1.58 5.27
N ALA A 118 -7.03 0.37 5.82
CA ALA A 118 -7.75 0.03 7.06
C ALA A 118 -7.09 0.60 8.34
N HIS A 119 -5.89 1.13 8.24
CA HIS A 119 -5.10 1.67 9.35
C HIS A 119 -4.96 3.19 9.30
N LEU A 120 -5.58 3.84 8.31
CA LEU A 120 -5.51 5.28 8.14
C LEU A 120 -6.57 5.97 9.01
N PRO A 121 -6.21 6.97 9.83
CA PRO A 121 -7.16 7.69 10.69
C PRO A 121 -8.14 8.54 9.87
N ASP A 122 -7.68 9.18 8.80
CA ASP A 122 -8.50 9.87 7.79
C ASP A 122 -8.18 9.36 6.39
N PRO A 123 -8.87 8.32 5.92
CA PRO A 123 -8.61 7.75 4.60
C PRO A 123 -8.76 8.75 3.45
N ALA A 124 -9.66 9.73 3.57
CA ALA A 124 -9.87 10.73 2.52
C ALA A 124 -8.69 11.70 2.41
N GLU A 125 -8.16 12.16 3.53
CA GLU A 125 -6.98 13.03 3.56
C GLU A 125 -5.74 12.30 3.03
N ASN A 126 -5.53 11.08 3.50
CA ASN A 126 -4.41 10.25 3.04
C ASN A 126 -4.47 9.97 1.54
N LEU A 127 -5.64 9.65 1.00
CA LEU A 127 -5.81 9.43 -0.44
C LEU A 127 -5.57 10.71 -1.25
N ARG A 128 -5.90 11.91 -0.70
CA ARG A 128 -5.55 13.20 -1.34
C ARG A 128 -4.04 13.44 -1.33
N GLU A 129 -3.34 13.08 -0.26
CA GLU A 129 -1.89 13.19 -0.21
C GLU A 129 -1.22 12.23 -1.22
N LEU A 130 -1.71 11.00 -1.34
CA LEU A 130 -1.25 10.09 -2.39
C LEU A 130 -1.54 10.66 -3.80
N ALA A 131 -2.71 11.31 -4.00
CA ALA A 131 -3.02 11.97 -5.25
C ALA A 131 -2.09 13.17 -5.53
N ARG A 132 -1.67 13.90 -4.50
CA ARG A 132 -0.72 15.01 -4.65
C ARG A 132 0.62 14.57 -5.23
N VAL A 133 1.15 13.45 -4.74
CA VAL A 133 2.49 12.98 -5.13
C VAL A 133 2.51 12.22 -6.45
N VAL A 134 1.38 11.65 -6.88
CA VAL A 134 1.25 10.95 -8.15
C VAL A 134 0.88 11.94 -9.27
N ARG A 135 1.46 11.81 -10.45
CA ARG A 135 1.11 12.63 -11.63
C ARG A 135 -0.31 12.35 -12.14
N PRO A 136 -0.96 13.29 -12.82
CA PRO A 136 -2.22 13.03 -13.53
C PRO A 136 -2.10 11.80 -14.43
N GLY A 137 -3.10 10.92 -14.38
CA GLY A 137 -3.10 9.65 -15.10
C GLY A 137 -2.25 8.55 -14.47
N GLY A 138 -1.51 8.82 -13.40
CA GLY A 138 -0.79 7.79 -12.63
C GLY A 138 -1.74 6.89 -11.84
N VAL A 139 -1.25 5.76 -11.36
CA VAL A 139 -2.07 4.66 -10.86
C VAL A 139 -1.88 4.45 -9.35
N LEU A 140 -2.96 4.15 -8.64
CA LEU A 140 -2.99 3.66 -7.27
C LEU A 140 -3.52 2.23 -7.23
N ALA A 141 -2.80 1.34 -6.57
CA ALA A 141 -3.31 0.02 -6.18
C ALA A 141 -3.52 -0.04 -4.66
N LEU A 142 -4.75 -0.26 -4.24
CA LEU A 142 -5.08 -0.67 -2.88
C LEU A 142 -5.19 -2.19 -2.86
N PHE A 143 -4.28 -2.85 -2.16
CA PHE A 143 -4.08 -4.29 -2.21
C PHE A 143 -4.16 -4.94 -0.83
N HIS A 144 -4.58 -6.20 -0.77
CA HIS A 144 -4.39 -7.08 0.37
C HIS A 144 -4.27 -8.53 -0.12
N PRO A 145 -3.30 -9.35 0.40
CA PRO A 145 -3.07 -10.72 -0.06
C PRO A 145 -4.14 -11.73 0.39
N ILE A 146 -5.25 -11.25 0.93
CA ILE A 146 -6.44 -12.02 1.34
C ILE A 146 -7.66 -11.15 1.08
N GLY A 147 -8.70 -11.69 0.47
CA GLY A 147 -9.96 -10.99 0.25
C GLY A 147 -10.69 -10.65 1.55
N ARG A 148 -11.65 -9.73 1.46
CA ARG A 148 -12.32 -9.15 2.64
C ARG A 148 -13.08 -10.19 3.45
N ALA A 149 -13.82 -11.10 2.80
CA ALA A 149 -14.58 -12.15 3.45
C ALA A 149 -13.66 -13.15 4.17
N ALA A 150 -12.65 -13.64 3.47
CA ALA A 150 -11.67 -14.58 4.02
C ALA A 150 -10.87 -13.96 5.17
N LEU A 151 -10.50 -12.68 5.07
CA LEU A 151 -9.81 -11.95 6.14
C LEU A 151 -10.70 -11.78 7.37
N ALA A 152 -11.98 -11.42 7.18
CA ALA A 152 -12.94 -11.27 8.27
C ALA A 152 -13.12 -12.61 9.02
N ALA A 153 -13.35 -13.70 8.27
CA ALA A 153 -13.47 -15.05 8.83
C ALA A 153 -12.21 -15.46 9.62
N ARG A 154 -11.01 -15.19 9.07
CA ARG A 154 -9.74 -15.47 9.74
C ARG A 154 -9.56 -14.70 11.06
N GLN A 155 -10.18 -13.53 11.16
CA GLN A 155 -10.16 -12.68 12.35
C GLN A 155 -11.32 -12.94 13.31
N GLY A 156 -12.21 -13.91 13.00
CA GLY A 156 -13.40 -14.23 13.81
C GLY A 156 -14.43 -13.11 13.84
N ARG A 157 -14.52 -12.29 12.79
CA ARG A 157 -15.49 -11.20 12.65
C ARG A 157 -16.32 -11.34 11.37
N GLU A 158 -17.48 -10.73 11.35
CA GLU A 158 -18.33 -10.64 10.18
C GLU A 158 -17.97 -9.41 9.33
N LEU A 159 -18.19 -9.51 8.01
CA LEU A 159 -18.19 -8.34 7.13
C LEU A 159 -19.40 -7.47 7.45
N THR A 160 -19.18 -6.18 7.57
CA THR A 160 -20.24 -5.20 7.75
C THR A 160 -20.41 -4.34 6.50
N PRO A 161 -21.60 -3.77 6.25
CA PRO A 161 -21.79 -2.80 5.18
C PRO A 161 -20.89 -1.56 5.29
N ALA A 162 -20.35 -1.28 6.48
CA ALA A 162 -19.45 -0.16 6.74
C ALA A 162 -17.97 -0.47 6.42
N ASP A 163 -17.64 -1.69 5.95
CA ASP A 163 -16.25 -1.99 5.53
C ASP A 163 -15.82 -1.00 4.45
N LEU A 164 -14.78 -0.23 4.76
CA LEU A 164 -14.25 0.81 3.87
C LEU A 164 -13.81 0.27 2.51
N ARG A 165 -13.36 -0.97 2.46
CA ARG A 165 -12.92 -1.64 1.22
C ARG A 165 -14.09 -2.22 0.41
N ALA A 166 -15.35 -2.18 0.90
CA ALA A 166 -16.48 -2.51 0.07
C ALA A 166 -16.57 -1.55 -1.12
N GLU A 167 -16.85 -2.06 -2.32
CA GLU A 167 -16.87 -1.27 -3.54
C GLU A 167 -17.79 -0.03 -3.41
N ALA A 168 -18.97 -0.23 -2.81
CA ALA A 168 -19.95 0.83 -2.58
C ALA A 168 -19.44 1.98 -1.68
N ASN A 169 -18.50 1.71 -0.78
CA ASN A 169 -17.87 2.70 0.10
C ASN A 169 -16.58 3.25 -0.50
N LEU A 170 -15.76 2.38 -1.11
CA LEU A 170 -14.44 2.73 -1.62
C LEU A 170 -14.52 3.61 -2.87
N ALA A 171 -15.45 3.32 -3.80
CA ALA A 171 -15.56 4.08 -5.04
C ALA A 171 -15.89 5.57 -4.81
N PRO A 172 -16.87 5.96 -3.99
CA PRO A 172 -17.13 7.37 -3.70
C PRO A 172 -16.00 8.01 -2.88
N LEU A 173 -15.34 7.28 -1.98
CA LEU A 173 -14.19 7.78 -1.24
C LEU A 173 -13.03 8.14 -2.18
N LEU A 174 -12.66 7.24 -3.08
CA LEU A 174 -11.66 7.48 -4.12
C LEU A 174 -12.06 8.68 -5.00
N ALA A 175 -13.32 8.71 -5.44
CA ALA A 175 -13.83 9.80 -6.27
C ALA A 175 -13.74 11.18 -5.61
N GLY A 176 -14.00 11.27 -4.31
CA GLY A 176 -13.88 12.48 -3.49
C GLY A 176 -12.45 12.87 -3.14
N SER A 177 -11.47 11.97 -3.39
CA SER A 177 -10.07 12.15 -3.02
C SER A 177 -9.12 12.29 -4.22
N GLY A 178 -9.66 12.60 -5.42
CA GLY A 178 -8.86 12.85 -6.62
C GLY A 178 -8.57 11.61 -7.47
N TRP A 179 -9.23 10.49 -7.20
CA TRP A 179 -9.05 9.23 -7.92
C TRP A 179 -10.31 8.81 -8.68
N ARG A 180 -10.16 8.03 -9.73
CA ARG A 180 -11.23 7.32 -10.43
C ARG A 180 -10.91 5.83 -10.41
N MET A 181 -11.71 5.04 -9.68
CA MET A 181 -11.57 3.60 -9.64
C MET A 181 -11.76 3.00 -11.05
N THR A 182 -10.87 2.10 -11.45
CA THR A 182 -10.86 1.47 -12.78
C THR A 182 -11.06 -0.03 -12.73
N SER A 183 -10.70 -0.67 -11.60
CA SER A 183 -10.89 -2.09 -11.37
C SER A 183 -11.16 -2.34 -9.90
N TYR A 184 -11.95 -3.38 -9.62
CA TYR A 184 -12.23 -3.86 -8.28
C TYR A 184 -12.32 -5.38 -8.30
N VAL A 185 -11.51 -6.04 -7.49
CA VAL A 185 -11.45 -7.49 -7.30
C VAL A 185 -11.46 -7.78 -5.80
N ASP A 186 -12.36 -8.67 -5.36
CA ASP A 186 -12.44 -9.12 -3.97
C ASP A 186 -12.76 -10.62 -3.99
N GLN A 187 -11.70 -11.42 -4.03
CA GLN A 187 -11.75 -12.89 -4.04
C GLN A 187 -11.13 -13.43 -2.75
N ASP A 188 -11.28 -14.70 -2.47
CA ASP A 188 -10.77 -15.29 -1.22
C ASP A 188 -9.25 -15.14 -1.07
N ASP A 189 -8.52 -15.19 -2.18
CA ASP A 189 -7.07 -15.18 -2.26
C ASP A 189 -6.45 -13.78 -2.35
N HIS A 190 -7.23 -12.74 -2.68
CA HIS A 190 -6.75 -11.36 -2.67
C HIS A 190 -7.88 -10.32 -2.78
N PHE A 191 -7.57 -9.11 -2.35
CA PHE A 191 -8.31 -7.88 -2.62
C PHE A 191 -7.44 -6.94 -3.44
N LEU A 192 -7.99 -6.34 -4.50
CA LEU A 192 -7.32 -5.31 -5.31
C LEU A 192 -8.34 -4.29 -5.81
N ALA A 193 -8.07 -3.01 -5.55
CA ALA A 193 -8.77 -1.91 -6.19
C ALA A 193 -7.73 -1.02 -6.91
N LEU A 194 -7.89 -0.86 -8.21
CA LEU A 194 -7.08 0.04 -9.02
C LEU A 194 -7.81 1.36 -9.25
N ALA A 195 -7.08 2.46 -9.16
CA ALA A 195 -7.60 3.77 -9.44
C ALA A 195 -6.58 4.62 -10.21
N VAL A 196 -7.07 5.49 -11.09
CA VAL A 196 -6.26 6.44 -11.85
C VAL A 196 -6.46 7.84 -11.29
N ARG A 197 -5.37 8.57 -11.09
CA ARG A 197 -5.44 9.96 -10.67
C ARG A 197 -6.14 10.81 -11.72
N LYS A 198 -7.12 11.59 -11.28
CA LYS A 198 -7.82 12.58 -12.12
C LYS A 198 -6.88 13.73 -12.52
N SER A 199 -7.18 14.33 -13.64
CA SER A 199 -6.51 15.55 -14.12
C SER A 199 -6.80 16.74 -13.24
#